data_b94c5f587377821fcde2c2768c3156a7
#
_entry.id   b94c5f587377821fcde2c2768c3156a7
#
_cell.length_a   1.000
_cell.length_b   1.000
_cell.length_c   1.000
_cell.angle_alpha   90.00
_cell.angle_beta   90.00
_cell.angle_gamma   90.00
#
_symmetry.space_group_name_H-M   'P 1'
#
loop_
_entity.id
_entity.type
_entity.pdbx_description
1 polymer ?
#
loop_
_entity_poly.entity_id
_entity_poly.type
_entity_poly.pdbx_seq_one_letter_code
_entity_poly.pdbx_strand_id
1 'polypeptide(L)' 'MTFDHDLDARGLLCPLPVLKAAKKMRGLAPGEVLRLQADDPAAIVDVPHYCAESGNTYLGVEEAGESQRHFLKKA' A
#
# COMPACT_ATOMS: atom_id res chain seq x y z
N MET A 1 11.31 -7.08 -1.61
CA MET A 1 11.68 -5.73 -1.13
C MET A 1 11.67 -5.67 0.38
N THR A 2 12.57 -4.90 0.95
CA THR A 2 12.57 -4.65 2.39
C THR A 2 11.48 -3.64 2.75
N PHE A 3 10.98 -3.73 3.97
CA PHE A 3 9.94 -2.83 4.47
C PHE A 3 10.09 -2.66 5.98
N ASP A 4 9.56 -1.55 6.49
CA ASP A 4 9.63 -1.23 7.93
C ASP A 4 8.33 -1.54 8.65
N HIS A 5 7.21 -1.48 7.94
CA HIS A 5 5.88 -1.73 8.49
C HIS A 5 5.09 -2.62 7.54
N ASP A 6 4.15 -3.38 8.11
CA ASP A 6 3.30 -4.28 7.35
C ASP A 6 1.84 -4.03 7.73
N LEU A 7 0.97 -3.97 6.72
CA LEU A 7 -0.46 -3.79 6.91
C LEU A 7 -1.22 -4.83 6.10
N ASP A 8 -1.98 -5.65 6.78
CA ASP A 8 -2.81 -6.66 6.14
C ASP A 8 -4.20 -6.09 5.87
N ALA A 9 -4.49 -5.82 4.61
CA ALA A 9 -5.80 -5.35 4.16
C ALA A 9 -6.48 -6.39 3.26
N ARG A 10 -6.05 -7.65 3.34
CA ARG A 10 -6.71 -8.72 2.59
C ARG A 10 -8.14 -8.91 3.09
N GLY A 11 -9.04 -9.30 2.20
CA GLY A 11 -10.45 -9.44 2.51
C GLY A 11 -11.24 -8.14 2.45
N LEU A 12 -10.58 -7.01 2.27
CA LEU A 12 -11.23 -5.71 2.16
C LEU A 12 -11.41 -5.31 0.70
N LEU A 13 -12.53 -4.66 0.41
CA LEU A 13 -12.85 -4.16 -0.92
C LEU A 13 -12.61 -2.66 -1.03
N CYS A 14 -12.36 -2.20 -2.25
CA CYS A 14 -12.22 -0.77 -2.57
C CYS A 14 -13.39 0.02 -1.95
N PRO A 15 -13.13 1.16 -1.28
CA PRO A 15 -11.84 1.85 -1.17
C PRO A 15 -11.05 1.54 0.12
N LEU A 16 -11.43 0.52 0.87
CA LEU A 16 -10.91 0.27 2.22
C LEU A 16 -9.40 0.01 2.27
N PRO A 17 -8.78 -0.77 1.33
CA PRO A 17 -7.33 -0.96 1.40
C PRO A 17 -6.56 0.35 1.33
N VAL A 18 -6.95 1.27 0.44
CA VAL A 18 -6.30 2.58 0.30
C VAL A 18 -6.55 3.45 1.52
N LEU A 19 -7.77 3.44 2.07
CA LEU A 19 -8.08 4.24 3.26
C LEU A 19 -7.25 3.79 4.46
N LYS A 20 -7.09 2.48 4.65
CA LYS A 20 -6.24 1.94 5.72
C LYS A 20 -4.77 2.28 5.49
N ALA A 21 -4.30 2.16 4.26
CA ALA A 21 -2.93 2.53 3.91
C ALA A 21 -2.67 4.01 4.16
N ALA A 22 -3.59 4.88 3.77
CA ALA A 22 -3.46 6.32 3.99
C ALA A 22 -3.36 6.66 5.48
N LYS A 23 -4.18 6.03 6.30
CA LYS A 23 -4.13 6.23 7.75
C LYS A 23 -2.77 5.78 8.31
N LYS A 24 -2.29 4.62 7.90
CA LYS A 24 -1.00 4.09 8.38
C LYS A 24 0.15 4.98 7.93
N MET A 25 0.14 5.41 6.67
CA MET A 25 1.20 6.24 6.09
C MET A 25 1.36 7.58 6.82
N ARG A 26 0.24 8.16 7.32
CA ARG A 26 0.31 9.42 8.07
C ARG A 26 1.14 9.32 9.34
N GLY A 27 1.25 8.12 9.92
CA GLY A 27 2.03 7.90 11.13
C GLY A 27 3.47 7.49 10.89
N LEU A 28 3.89 7.35 9.64
CA LEU A 28 5.26 6.91 9.33
C LEU A 28 6.21 8.09 9.19
N ALA A 29 7.48 7.84 9.50
CA ALA A 29 8.55 8.82 9.28
C ALA A 29 8.95 8.85 7.81
N PRO A 30 9.43 10.00 7.30
CA PRO A 30 9.90 10.08 5.92
C PRO A 30 10.96 9.01 5.63
N GLY A 31 10.81 8.35 4.48
CA GLY A 31 11.71 7.29 4.06
C GLY A 31 11.33 5.89 4.52
N GLU A 32 10.42 5.76 5.47
CA GLU A 32 9.94 4.43 5.88
C GLU A 32 9.07 3.79 4.80
N VAL A 33 9.13 2.47 4.73
CA VAL A 33 8.43 1.68 3.71
C VAL A 33 7.32 0.86 4.36
N LEU A 34 6.12 0.97 3.80
CA LEU A 34 4.96 0.15 4.18
C LEU A 34 4.77 -0.95 3.14
N ARG A 35 4.65 -2.19 3.60
CA ARG A 35 4.14 -3.29 2.78
C ARG A 35 2.64 -3.41 3.04
N LEU A 36 1.85 -3.13 2.01
CA LEU A 36 0.39 -3.24 2.07
C LEU A 36 -0.03 -4.52 1.36
N GLN A 37 -0.65 -5.42 2.10
CA GLN A 37 -1.21 -6.64 1.53
C GLN A 37 -2.68 -6.41 1.19
N ALA A 38 -3.07 -6.75 -0.04
CA ALA A 38 -4.44 -6.61 -0.52
C ALA A 38 -4.78 -7.78 -1.46
N ASP A 39 -6.05 -8.05 -1.65
CA ASP A 39 -6.50 -9.07 -2.59
C ASP A 39 -7.61 -8.58 -3.53
N ASP A 40 -8.05 -7.33 -3.37
CA ASP A 40 -8.98 -6.70 -4.30
C ASP A 40 -8.22 -6.29 -5.57
N PRO A 41 -8.65 -6.75 -6.77
CA PRO A 41 -8.03 -6.34 -8.03
C PRO A 41 -7.97 -4.82 -8.22
N ALA A 42 -8.91 -4.07 -7.69
CA ALA A 42 -8.92 -2.61 -7.78
C ALA A 42 -7.70 -1.97 -7.12
N ALA A 43 -7.08 -2.64 -6.14
CA ALA A 43 -5.89 -2.11 -5.46
C ALA A 43 -4.71 -1.93 -6.42
N ILE A 44 -4.64 -2.70 -7.48
CA ILE A 44 -3.58 -2.58 -8.50
C ILE A 44 -3.56 -1.18 -9.12
N VAL A 45 -4.74 -0.56 -9.25
CA VAL A 45 -4.89 0.81 -9.78
C VAL A 45 -4.92 1.82 -8.64
N ASP A 46 -5.66 1.52 -7.58
CA ASP A 46 -5.94 2.48 -6.52
C ASP A 46 -4.71 2.84 -5.70
N VAL A 47 -3.83 1.87 -5.41
CA VAL A 47 -2.66 2.13 -4.56
C VAL A 47 -1.63 3.01 -5.27
N PRO A 48 -1.23 2.74 -6.53
CA PRO A 48 -0.36 3.69 -7.25
C PRO A 48 -0.98 5.08 -7.38
N HIS A 49 -2.28 5.16 -7.62
CA HIS A 49 -2.99 6.44 -7.73
C HIS A 49 -2.92 7.23 -6.42
N TYR A 50 -3.16 6.56 -5.30
CA TYR A 50 -3.02 7.18 -3.97
C TYR A 50 -1.62 7.74 -3.77
N CYS A 51 -0.58 6.98 -4.12
CA CYS A 51 0.80 7.44 -3.97
C CYS A 51 1.06 8.68 -4.83
N ALA A 52 0.58 8.69 -6.07
CA ALA A 52 0.74 9.84 -6.96
C ALA A 52 0.09 11.09 -6.38
N GLU A 53 -1.10 10.95 -5.78
CA GLU A 53 -1.82 12.09 -5.21
C GLU A 53 -1.22 12.57 -3.89
N SER A 54 -0.74 11.65 -3.06
CA SER A 54 -0.24 11.98 -1.72
C SER A 54 1.22 12.44 -1.70
N GLY A 55 1.95 12.25 -2.80
CA GLY A 55 3.38 12.52 -2.86
C GLY A 55 4.26 11.41 -2.31
N ASN A 56 3.67 10.31 -1.84
CA ASN A 56 4.43 9.13 -1.44
C ASN A 56 4.95 8.38 -2.68
N THR A 57 6.03 7.62 -2.51
CA THR A 57 6.61 6.88 -3.63
C THR A 57 6.04 5.47 -3.69
N TYR A 58 5.50 5.09 -4.83
CA TYR A 58 5.08 3.71 -5.08
C TYR A 58 6.28 2.92 -5.58
N LEU A 59 6.77 1.97 -4.77
CA LEU A 59 7.97 1.21 -5.11
C LEU A 59 7.67 0.02 -6.00
N GLY A 60 6.46 -0.50 -5.97
CA GLY A 60 6.08 -1.62 -6.81
C GLY A 60 5.14 -2.58 -6.11
N VAL A 61 4.86 -3.69 -6.79
CA VAL A 61 3.97 -4.73 -6.28
C VAL A 61 4.59 -6.10 -6.54
N GLU A 62 4.42 -6.99 -5.56
CA GLU A 62 4.74 -8.41 -5.70
C GLU A 62 3.44 -9.20 -5.63
N GLU A 63 3.24 -10.13 -6.55
CA GLU A 63 2.07 -11.01 -6.52
C GLU A 63 2.35 -12.22 -5.63
N ALA A 64 1.35 -12.61 -4.83
CA ALA A 64 1.44 -13.73 -3.91
C ALA A 64 0.14 -14.54 -3.97
N GLY A 65 0.02 -15.41 -4.98
CA GLY A 65 -1.20 -16.15 -5.24
C GLY A 65 -2.31 -15.21 -5.67
N GLU A 66 -3.42 -15.19 -4.93
CA GLU A 66 -4.56 -14.32 -5.20
C GLU A 66 -4.43 -12.95 -4.53
N SER A 67 -3.35 -12.73 -3.80
CA SER A 67 -3.11 -11.46 -3.12
C SER A 67 -1.92 -10.72 -3.72
N GLN A 68 -1.77 -9.46 -3.29
CA GLN A 68 -0.72 -8.56 -3.76
C GLN A 68 -0.03 -7.95 -2.55
N ARG A 69 1.27 -7.68 -2.68
CA ARG A 69 2.04 -6.94 -1.69
C ARG A 69 2.55 -5.67 -2.35
N HIS A 70 1.97 -4.56 -1.96
CA HIS A 70 2.35 -3.24 -2.46
C HIS A 70 3.38 -2.61 -1.52
N PHE A 71 4.36 -1.91 -2.08
CA PHE A 71 5.40 -1.26 -1.30
C PHE A 71 5.35 0.24 -1.52
N LEU A 72 5.10 0.97 -0.44
CA LEU A 72 4.89 2.42 -0.45
C LEU A 72 5.92 3.07 0.46
N LYS A 73 6.65 4.06 -0.06
CA LYS A 73 7.65 4.78 0.71
C LYS A 73 7.11 6.16 1.10
N LYS A 74 7.21 6.48 2.38
CA LYS A 74 6.75 7.76 2.94
C LYS A 74 7.61 8.92 2.42
N ALA A 75 6.95 9.93 1.93
CA ALA A 75 7.59 11.17 1.48
C ALA A 75 8.15 12.00 2.64
#